data_1c43efa086342f1e4bc323cbd9d66f76
#
_entry.id   1c43efa086342f1e4bc323cbd9d66f76
#
_cell.length_a   1.000
_cell.length_b   1.000
_cell.length_c   1.000
_cell.angle_alpha   90.00
_cell.angle_beta   90.00
_cell.angle_gamma   90.00
#
_symmetry.space_group_name_H-M   'P 1'
#
loop_
_entity.id
_entity.type
_entity.pdbx_description
1 polymer ?
#
loop_
_entity_poly.entity_id
_entity_poly.type
_entity_poly.pdbx_seq_one_letter_code
_entity_poly.pdbx_strand_id
1 'polypeptide(L)'
;PIRPDLPGIDSKNLFSLRAVEDTFSIRRFAEEHKPKTAVMVGGGFIGLEVAENLCELGVKVTVIQRGNQLLNTLDYDMATLVHSKLRSKGIDLTIGGNVVAFEETETGLNVLLENEQPIGTDMVLLAIGVSPENTLAKKAGLELGLKGAIAVNDKMETSVSDIYAVGDAVQIKHIVTGNDAVIALAG
;
A
#
# COMPACT_ATOMS: atom_id res chain seq x y z
N PRO A 1 6.09 -4.31 1.76
CA PRO A 1 5.31 -3.12 2.06
C PRO A 1 6.08 -2.13 2.92
N ILE A 2 5.72 -0.85 2.81
CA ILE A 2 6.21 0.18 3.72
C ILE A 2 5.43 0.06 5.03
N ARG A 3 6.14 0.05 6.15
CA ARG A 3 5.57 0.20 7.51
C ARG A 3 6.13 1.49 8.10
N PRO A 4 5.31 2.51 8.36
CA PRO A 4 5.76 3.75 8.96
C PRO A 4 6.07 3.53 10.44
N ASP A 5 6.94 4.37 11.00
CA ASP A 5 7.18 4.38 12.44
C ASP A 5 6.08 5.21 13.12
N LEU A 6 4.95 4.54 13.40
CA LEU A 6 3.79 5.13 14.06
C LEU A 6 3.44 4.35 15.34
N PRO A 7 2.97 5.04 16.39
CA PRO A 7 2.45 4.36 17.57
C PRO A 7 1.37 3.33 17.21
N GLY A 8 1.44 2.14 17.82
CA GLY A 8 0.47 1.06 17.61
C GLY A 8 0.60 0.29 16.30
N ILE A 9 1.65 0.51 15.50
CA ILE A 9 1.87 -0.15 14.20
C ILE A 9 2.00 -1.68 14.32
N ASP A 10 2.38 -2.19 15.48
CA ASP A 10 2.57 -3.63 15.72
C ASP A 10 1.34 -4.32 16.32
N SER A 11 0.19 -3.66 16.31
CA SER A 11 -1.06 -4.28 16.75
C SER A 11 -1.36 -5.56 15.93
N LYS A 12 -1.86 -6.58 16.63
CA LYS A 12 -2.24 -7.87 16.03
C LYS A 12 -3.42 -7.80 15.07
N ASN A 13 -4.22 -6.74 15.13
CA ASN A 13 -5.35 -6.49 14.23
C ASN A 13 -4.96 -5.58 13.05
N LEU A 14 -3.67 -5.29 12.91
CA LEU A 14 -3.12 -4.49 11.83
C LEU A 14 -2.30 -5.36 10.88
N PHE A 15 -2.67 -5.36 9.62
CA PHE A 15 -2.11 -6.21 8.59
C PHE A 15 -1.43 -5.39 7.49
N SER A 16 -0.50 -6.01 6.79
CA SER A 16 0.03 -5.56 5.50
C SER A 16 -0.03 -6.71 4.50
N LEU A 17 -0.04 -6.41 3.22
CA LEU A 17 -0.11 -7.44 2.17
C LEU A 17 1.14 -7.35 1.28
N ARG A 18 1.90 -8.46 1.22
CA ARG A 18 3.06 -8.62 0.34
C ARG A 18 3.17 -10.04 -0.22
N ALA A 19 3.04 -11.02 0.64
CA ALA A 19 3.23 -12.43 0.33
C ALA A 19 1.91 -13.21 0.47
N VAL A 20 1.89 -14.43 -0.03
CA VAL A 20 0.73 -15.32 0.05
C VAL A 20 0.36 -15.62 1.51
N GLU A 21 1.36 -15.71 2.40
CA GLU A 21 1.17 -15.91 3.83
C GLU A 21 0.38 -14.78 4.49
N ASP A 22 0.59 -13.54 4.02
CA ASP A 22 -0.18 -12.38 4.50
C ASP A 22 -1.66 -12.53 4.13
N THR A 23 -1.94 -12.98 2.91
CA THR A 23 -3.31 -13.26 2.44
C THR A 23 -3.99 -14.32 3.31
N PHE A 24 -3.28 -15.41 3.63
CA PHE A 24 -3.82 -16.43 4.53
C PHE A 24 -4.07 -15.89 5.94
N SER A 25 -3.21 -15.02 6.43
CA SER A 25 -3.36 -14.40 7.76
C SER A 25 -4.58 -13.48 7.81
N ILE A 26 -4.76 -12.63 6.79
CA ILE A 26 -5.91 -11.73 6.65
C ILE A 26 -7.20 -12.56 6.54
N ARG A 27 -7.20 -13.58 5.68
CA ARG A 27 -8.36 -14.46 5.47
C ARG A 27 -8.73 -15.21 6.74
N ARG A 28 -7.77 -15.80 7.43
CA ARG A 28 -7.99 -16.48 8.71
C ARG A 28 -8.61 -15.53 9.73
N PHE A 29 -8.06 -14.32 9.87
CA PHE A 29 -8.63 -13.31 10.76
C PHE A 29 -10.08 -13.01 10.41
N ALA A 30 -10.40 -12.82 9.13
CA ALA A 30 -11.76 -12.56 8.67
C ALA A 30 -12.72 -13.73 8.96
N GLU A 31 -12.28 -14.98 8.80
CA GLU A 31 -13.07 -16.18 9.06
C GLU A 31 -13.31 -16.42 10.57
N GLU A 32 -12.29 -16.22 11.39
CA GLU A 32 -12.32 -16.51 12.83
C GLU A 32 -12.99 -15.38 13.62
N HIS A 33 -12.69 -14.12 13.32
CA HIS A 33 -13.16 -12.95 14.11
C HIS A 33 -14.40 -12.28 13.49
N LYS A 34 -14.70 -12.56 12.20
CA LYS A 34 -15.86 -12.00 11.48
C LYS A 34 -15.97 -10.48 11.66
N PRO A 35 -14.91 -9.73 11.29
CA PRO A 35 -14.89 -8.29 11.47
C PRO A 35 -16.08 -7.65 10.74
N LYS A 36 -16.70 -6.65 11.36
CA LYS A 36 -17.80 -5.88 10.78
C LYS A 36 -17.28 -4.64 10.07
N THR A 37 -16.13 -4.15 10.51
CA THR A 37 -15.52 -2.92 10.01
C THR A 37 -14.04 -3.15 9.70
N ALA A 38 -13.57 -2.50 8.63
CA ALA A 38 -12.16 -2.47 8.27
C ALA A 38 -11.74 -1.08 7.82
N VAL A 39 -10.56 -0.65 8.22
CA VAL A 39 -9.90 0.55 7.69
C VAL A 39 -8.75 0.15 6.79
N MET A 40 -8.79 0.65 5.56
CA MET A 40 -7.71 0.54 4.59
C MET A 40 -6.92 1.84 4.58
N VAL A 41 -5.64 1.80 4.97
CA VAL A 41 -4.74 2.96 4.93
C VAL A 41 -3.92 2.91 3.65
N GLY A 42 -4.24 3.80 2.72
CA GLY A 42 -3.65 3.90 1.39
C GLY A 42 -4.61 3.49 0.27
N GLY A 43 -4.85 4.43 -0.65
CA GLY A 43 -5.78 4.30 -1.78
C GLY A 43 -5.07 3.99 -3.11
N GLY A 44 -4.01 3.17 -3.07
CA GLY A 44 -3.38 2.59 -4.26
C GLY A 44 -4.08 1.31 -4.71
N PHE A 45 -3.58 0.67 -5.79
CA PHE A 45 -4.17 -0.55 -6.38
C PHE A 45 -4.40 -1.65 -5.34
N ILE A 46 -3.37 -2.05 -4.58
CA ILE A 46 -3.47 -3.10 -3.57
C ILE A 46 -4.54 -2.77 -2.53
N GLY A 47 -4.55 -1.52 -2.03
CA GLY A 47 -5.51 -1.07 -1.04
C GLY A 47 -6.95 -1.17 -1.54
N LEU A 48 -7.20 -0.76 -2.78
CA LEU A 48 -8.55 -0.77 -3.37
C LEU A 48 -9.04 -2.18 -3.70
N GLU A 49 -8.17 -3.06 -4.20
CA GLU A 49 -8.52 -4.47 -4.45
C GLU A 49 -8.89 -5.20 -3.15
N VAL A 50 -8.12 -4.99 -2.08
CA VAL A 50 -8.46 -5.59 -0.78
C VAL A 50 -9.72 -4.97 -0.18
N ALA A 51 -9.92 -3.65 -0.32
CA ALA A 51 -11.13 -2.97 0.15
C ALA A 51 -12.39 -3.53 -0.55
N GLU A 52 -12.33 -3.76 -1.86
CA GLU A 52 -13.42 -4.34 -2.63
C GLU A 52 -13.72 -5.78 -2.17
N ASN A 53 -12.70 -6.62 -2.02
CA ASN A 53 -12.87 -8.00 -1.56
C ASN A 53 -13.48 -8.07 -0.14
N LEU A 54 -13.04 -7.22 0.79
CA LEU A 54 -13.63 -7.15 2.13
C LEU A 54 -15.09 -6.67 2.10
N CYS A 55 -15.40 -5.70 1.24
CA CYS A 55 -16.76 -5.21 1.05
C CYS A 55 -17.67 -6.33 0.52
N GLU A 56 -17.21 -7.16 -0.42
CA GLU A 56 -17.94 -8.32 -0.94
C GLU A 56 -18.18 -9.40 0.13
N LEU A 57 -17.31 -9.50 1.13
CA LEU A 57 -17.52 -10.35 2.32
C LEU A 57 -18.48 -9.73 3.35
N GLY A 58 -19.05 -8.56 3.06
CA GLY A 58 -20.00 -7.86 3.93
C GLY A 58 -19.35 -7.00 5.03
N VAL A 59 -18.05 -6.75 4.95
CA VAL A 59 -17.33 -5.85 5.87
C VAL A 59 -17.56 -4.40 5.43
N LYS A 60 -17.90 -3.52 6.36
CA LYS A 60 -17.97 -2.09 6.11
C LYS A 60 -16.55 -1.53 6.04
N VAL A 61 -16.15 -1.03 4.87
CA VAL A 61 -14.78 -0.58 4.62
C VAL A 61 -14.70 0.94 4.54
N THR A 62 -13.70 1.52 5.22
CA THR A 62 -13.27 2.91 5.05
C THR A 62 -11.86 2.95 4.46
N VAL A 63 -11.68 3.64 3.36
CA VAL A 63 -10.36 3.88 2.75
C VAL A 63 -9.87 5.27 3.14
N ILE A 64 -8.71 5.33 3.79
CA ILE A 64 -8.03 6.58 4.14
C ILE A 64 -6.89 6.82 3.16
N GLN A 65 -6.89 7.97 2.53
CA GLN A 65 -5.83 8.38 1.60
C GLN A 65 -5.28 9.75 2.01
N ARG A 66 -3.96 9.82 2.26
CA ARG A 66 -3.29 11.07 2.64
C ARG A 66 -3.29 12.13 1.54
N GLY A 67 -3.18 11.70 0.28
CA GLY A 67 -3.25 12.60 -0.88
C GLY A 67 -4.67 13.08 -1.15
N ASN A 68 -4.80 13.97 -2.13
CA ASN A 68 -6.08 14.56 -2.55
C ASN A 68 -6.93 13.63 -3.44
N GLN A 69 -6.43 12.45 -3.79
CA GLN A 69 -7.13 11.47 -4.60
C GLN A 69 -6.63 10.03 -4.35
N LEU A 70 -7.44 9.05 -4.72
CA LEU A 70 -7.02 7.66 -4.88
C LEU A 70 -6.26 7.50 -6.19
N LEU A 71 -5.46 6.42 -6.31
CA LEU A 71 -4.72 6.09 -7.54
C LEU A 71 -3.98 7.30 -8.12
N ASN A 72 -2.99 7.81 -7.41
CA ASN A 72 -2.19 9.01 -7.79
C ASN A 72 -1.52 8.91 -9.18
N THR A 73 -1.58 7.76 -9.83
CA THR A 73 -1.10 7.54 -11.21
C THR A 73 -2.13 7.96 -12.27
N LEU A 74 -3.37 8.22 -11.87
CA LEU A 74 -4.43 8.69 -12.75
C LEU A 74 -4.54 10.23 -12.68
N ASP A 75 -5.04 10.84 -13.76
CA ASP A 75 -5.49 12.22 -13.71
C ASP A 75 -6.70 12.37 -12.78
N TYR A 76 -6.86 13.53 -12.18
CA TYR A 76 -7.85 13.75 -11.12
C TYR A 76 -9.29 13.47 -11.55
N ASP A 77 -9.65 13.85 -12.78
CA ASP A 77 -10.97 13.60 -13.37
C ASP A 77 -11.25 12.09 -13.47
N MET A 78 -10.26 11.30 -13.90
CA MET A 78 -10.36 9.84 -13.93
C MET A 78 -10.43 9.23 -12.52
N ALA A 79 -9.65 9.74 -11.57
CA ALA A 79 -9.70 9.29 -10.18
C ALA A 79 -11.08 9.54 -9.55
N THR A 80 -11.78 10.62 -9.92
CA THR A 80 -13.13 10.91 -9.40
C THR A 80 -14.19 9.87 -9.82
N LEU A 81 -14.02 9.23 -10.97
CA LEU A 81 -14.87 8.11 -11.37
C LEU A 81 -14.69 6.90 -10.44
N VAL A 82 -13.44 6.63 -10.05
CA VAL A 82 -13.13 5.58 -9.08
C VAL A 82 -13.73 5.92 -7.71
N HIS A 83 -13.58 7.17 -7.23
CA HIS A 83 -14.21 7.63 -5.99
C HIS A 83 -15.73 7.40 -6.00
N SER A 84 -16.38 7.79 -7.08
CA SER A 84 -17.84 7.61 -7.24
C SER A 84 -18.24 6.13 -7.25
N LYS A 85 -17.45 5.30 -7.94
CA LYS A 85 -17.69 3.85 -8.00
C LYS A 85 -17.56 3.18 -6.62
N LEU A 86 -16.52 3.50 -5.87
CA LEU A 86 -16.31 2.93 -4.53
C LEU A 86 -17.42 3.35 -3.56
N ARG A 87 -17.81 4.64 -3.57
CA ARG A 87 -18.94 5.13 -2.76
C ARG A 87 -20.26 4.42 -3.14
N SER A 88 -20.50 4.19 -4.42
CA SER A 88 -21.69 3.45 -4.86
C SER A 88 -21.72 1.99 -4.41
N LYS A 89 -20.55 1.41 -4.09
CA LYS A 89 -20.42 0.08 -3.47
C LYS A 89 -20.49 0.11 -1.94
N GLY A 90 -20.69 1.27 -1.32
CA GLY A 90 -20.78 1.42 0.13
C GLY A 90 -19.43 1.54 0.84
N ILE A 91 -18.35 1.79 0.11
CA ILE A 91 -17.02 2.04 0.69
C ILE A 91 -16.91 3.53 1.03
N ASP A 92 -16.62 3.82 2.31
CA ASP A 92 -16.38 5.17 2.79
C ASP A 92 -14.97 5.64 2.39
N LEU A 93 -14.82 6.92 2.02
CA LEU A 93 -13.55 7.50 1.61
C LEU A 93 -13.20 8.72 2.46
N THR A 94 -12.06 8.68 3.14
CA THR A 94 -11.41 9.81 3.81
C THR A 94 -10.21 10.27 2.97
N ILE A 95 -10.44 11.26 2.13
CA ILE A 95 -9.42 11.84 1.24
C ILE A 95 -8.77 13.03 1.95
N GLY A 96 -7.44 13.10 1.95
CA GLY A 96 -6.66 14.08 2.70
C GLY A 96 -6.36 13.65 4.15
N GLY A 97 -6.84 12.48 4.58
CA GLY A 97 -6.67 11.99 5.94
C GLY A 97 -5.22 11.51 6.21
N ASN A 98 -4.56 12.13 7.17
CA ASN A 98 -3.22 11.73 7.61
C ASN A 98 -3.30 10.90 8.90
N VAL A 99 -3.00 9.61 8.80
CA VAL A 99 -2.97 8.71 9.97
C VAL A 99 -1.71 8.99 10.78
N VAL A 100 -1.87 9.18 12.09
CA VAL A 100 -0.78 9.52 13.01
C VAL A 100 -0.50 8.46 14.06
N ALA A 101 -1.48 7.59 14.38
CA ALA A 101 -1.30 6.50 15.33
C ALA A 101 -2.42 5.45 15.21
N PHE A 102 -2.21 4.32 15.86
CA PHE A 102 -3.21 3.28 16.08
C PHE A 102 -3.29 2.99 17.58
N GLU A 103 -4.49 2.93 18.14
CA GLU A 103 -4.70 2.62 19.54
C GLU A 103 -5.53 1.35 19.66
N GLU A 104 -5.05 0.37 20.42
CA GLU A 104 -5.82 -0.84 20.70
C GLU A 104 -7.00 -0.53 21.61
N THR A 105 -8.13 -1.15 21.31
CA THR A 105 -9.34 -1.12 22.13
C THR A 105 -9.68 -2.54 22.57
N GLU A 106 -10.70 -2.69 23.41
CA GLU A 106 -11.15 -4.03 23.84
C GLU A 106 -11.56 -4.94 22.67
N THR A 107 -12.08 -4.37 21.58
CA THR A 107 -12.68 -5.11 20.46
C THR A 107 -11.98 -4.90 19.12
N GLY A 108 -11.03 -3.98 19.02
CA GLY A 108 -10.39 -3.66 17.74
C GLY A 108 -9.34 -2.56 17.87
N LEU A 109 -9.41 -1.56 17.01
CA LEU A 109 -8.47 -0.45 16.91
C LEU A 109 -9.20 0.88 16.71
N ASN A 110 -8.63 1.95 17.25
CA ASN A 110 -8.89 3.32 16.81
C ASN A 110 -7.77 3.77 15.87
N VAL A 111 -8.11 4.17 14.66
CA VAL A 111 -7.20 4.84 13.73
C VAL A 111 -7.25 6.33 14.00
N LEU A 112 -6.16 6.89 14.50
CA LEU A 112 -6.06 8.31 14.82
C LEU A 112 -5.61 9.09 13.58
N LEU A 113 -6.36 10.13 13.26
CA LEU A 113 -6.11 11.05 12.16
C LEU A 113 -5.67 12.40 12.70
N GLU A 114 -4.82 13.08 11.97
CA GLU A 114 -4.42 14.45 12.26
C GLU A 114 -5.63 15.38 12.07
N ASN A 115 -5.99 16.12 13.14
CA ASN A 115 -7.10 17.09 13.14
C ASN A 115 -8.51 16.53 12.84
N GLU A 116 -8.72 15.22 12.93
CA GLU A 116 -10.02 14.58 12.74
C GLU A 116 -10.37 13.67 13.91
N GLN A 117 -11.63 13.23 13.94
CA GLN A 117 -12.06 12.24 14.95
C GLN A 117 -11.47 10.86 14.63
N PRO A 118 -11.12 10.07 15.66
CA PRO A 118 -10.67 8.70 15.48
C PRO A 118 -11.71 7.83 14.75
N ILE A 119 -11.24 6.90 13.94
CA ILE A 119 -12.09 5.91 13.28
C ILE A 119 -11.92 4.57 14.00
N GLY A 120 -12.97 4.13 14.70
CA GLY A 120 -13.01 2.80 15.31
C GLY A 120 -13.20 1.70 14.28
N THR A 121 -12.44 0.59 14.40
CA THR A 121 -12.47 -0.51 13.44
C THR A 121 -12.02 -1.83 14.07
N ASP A 122 -12.54 -2.96 13.54
CA ASP A 122 -12.13 -4.29 13.99
C ASP A 122 -10.76 -4.70 13.42
N MET A 123 -10.40 -4.19 12.22
CA MET A 123 -9.11 -4.46 11.60
C MET A 123 -8.61 -3.30 10.75
N VAL A 124 -7.30 -3.24 10.59
CA VAL A 124 -6.62 -2.26 9.73
C VAL A 124 -5.73 -2.98 8.74
N LEU A 125 -5.69 -2.52 7.49
CA LEU A 125 -4.73 -2.95 6.48
C LEU A 125 -3.92 -1.76 5.98
N LEU A 126 -2.60 -1.92 5.96
CA LEU A 126 -1.67 -0.92 5.45
C LEU A 126 -1.33 -1.21 3.98
N ALA A 127 -1.65 -0.26 3.11
CA ALA A 127 -1.33 -0.29 1.68
C ALA A 127 -0.72 1.04 1.21
N ILE A 128 0.22 1.60 2.00
CA ILE A 128 0.80 2.93 1.79
C ILE A 128 1.97 2.95 0.81
N GLY A 129 2.27 1.82 0.18
CA GLY A 129 3.29 1.67 -0.85
C GLY A 129 4.29 0.55 -0.57
N VAL A 130 5.22 0.42 -1.51
CA VAL A 130 6.27 -0.60 -1.49
C VAL A 130 7.64 0.06 -1.57
N SER A 131 8.64 -0.65 -1.05
CA SER A 131 10.06 -0.30 -1.16
C SER A 131 10.78 -1.45 -1.87
N PRO A 132 11.70 -1.16 -2.78
CA PRO A 132 12.53 -2.19 -3.41
C PRO A 132 13.27 -3.04 -2.37
N GLU A 133 13.26 -4.36 -2.54
CA GLU A 133 14.10 -5.25 -1.73
C GLU A 133 15.51 -5.24 -2.30
N ASN A 134 16.38 -4.49 -1.69
CA ASN A 134 17.74 -4.22 -2.18
C ASN A 134 18.86 -4.74 -1.27
N THR A 135 18.51 -5.50 -0.24
CA THR A 135 19.48 -5.95 0.78
C THR A 135 20.64 -6.73 0.17
N LEU A 136 20.34 -7.64 -0.76
CA LEU A 136 21.36 -8.44 -1.45
C LEU A 136 22.20 -7.57 -2.39
N ALA A 137 21.58 -6.70 -3.18
CA ALA A 137 22.24 -5.79 -4.09
C ALA A 137 23.21 -4.85 -3.35
N LYS A 138 22.75 -4.28 -2.24
CA LYS A 138 23.57 -3.42 -1.37
C LYS A 138 24.78 -4.16 -0.78
N LYS A 139 24.59 -5.41 -0.31
CA LYS A 139 25.70 -6.24 0.20
C LYS A 139 26.69 -6.62 -0.89
N ALA A 140 26.23 -6.78 -2.13
CA ALA A 140 27.08 -7.05 -3.29
C ALA A 140 27.77 -5.79 -3.85
N GLY A 141 27.51 -4.61 -3.31
CA GLY A 141 28.12 -3.35 -3.75
C GLY A 141 27.54 -2.82 -5.06
N LEU A 142 26.31 -3.23 -5.45
CA LEU A 142 25.67 -2.71 -6.64
C LEU A 142 25.21 -1.27 -6.43
N GLU A 143 25.24 -0.47 -7.50
CA GLU A 143 24.72 0.89 -7.47
C GLU A 143 23.20 0.90 -7.27
N LEU A 144 22.74 1.76 -6.34
CA LEU A 144 21.33 1.95 -6.05
C LEU A 144 20.94 3.38 -6.42
N GLY A 145 19.77 3.52 -7.03
CA GLY A 145 19.21 4.79 -7.47
C GLY A 145 17.98 5.22 -6.68
N LEU A 146 16.94 5.69 -7.38
CA LEU A 146 15.71 6.22 -6.80
C LEU A 146 15.09 5.25 -5.80
N LYS A 147 14.75 5.76 -4.61
CA LYS A 147 14.13 4.98 -3.53
C LYS A 147 14.90 3.70 -3.14
N GLY A 148 16.19 3.63 -3.48
CA GLY A 148 17.01 2.46 -3.24
C GLY A 148 16.81 1.32 -4.26
N ALA A 149 16.21 1.57 -5.40
CA ALA A 149 16.11 0.60 -6.49
C ALA A 149 17.47 0.32 -7.11
N ILE A 150 17.66 -0.86 -7.68
CA ILE A 150 18.91 -1.26 -8.32
C ILE A 150 19.02 -0.52 -9.65
N ALA A 151 20.08 0.27 -9.83
CA ALA A 151 20.33 0.95 -11.10
C ALA A 151 20.73 -0.05 -12.18
N VAL A 152 20.07 -0.01 -13.34
CA VAL A 152 20.38 -0.85 -14.50
C VAL A 152 20.42 -0.02 -15.79
N ASN A 153 21.17 -0.53 -16.77
CA ASN A 153 21.18 0.03 -18.12
C ASN A 153 20.04 -0.54 -18.99
N ASP A 154 20.00 -0.15 -20.26
CA ASP A 154 18.97 -0.60 -21.23
C ASP A 154 18.94 -2.12 -21.48
N LYS A 155 20.01 -2.82 -21.08
CA LYS A 155 20.10 -4.29 -21.15
C LYS A 155 19.78 -4.96 -19.80
N MET A 156 19.30 -4.22 -18.81
CA MET A 156 19.05 -4.69 -17.44
C MET A 156 20.32 -5.11 -16.69
N GLU A 157 21.50 -4.73 -17.18
CA GLU A 157 22.78 -4.99 -16.51
C GLU A 157 23.01 -3.94 -15.41
N THR A 158 23.50 -4.38 -14.27
CA THR A 158 23.78 -3.52 -13.10
C THR A 158 25.12 -2.79 -13.26
N SER A 159 25.56 -2.09 -12.22
CA SER A 159 26.89 -1.45 -12.17
C SER A 159 28.07 -2.44 -12.17
N VAL A 160 27.81 -3.74 -12.04
CA VAL A 160 28.82 -4.81 -12.09
C VAL A 160 28.54 -5.69 -13.30
N SER A 161 29.55 -5.89 -14.17
CA SER A 161 29.44 -6.72 -15.37
C SER A 161 28.91 -8.12 -15.07
N ASP A 162 28.10 -8.64 -15.99
CA ASP A 162 27.51 -9.97 -15.94
C ASP A 162 26.51 -10.18 -14.77
N ILE A 163 26.12 -9.09 -14.10
CA ILE A 163 25.05 -9.12 -13.09
C ILE A 163 23.86 -8.31 -13.59
N TYR A 164 22.70 -8.94 -13.67
CA TYR A 164 21.46 -8.37 -14.20
C TYR A 164 20.39 -8.28 -13.10
N ALA A 165 19.54 -7.25 -13.17
CA ALA A 165 18.39 -7.11 -12.30
C ALA A 165 17.15 -6.70 -13.11
N VAL A 166 15.99 -7.29 -12.75
CA VAL A 166 14.69 -7.03 -13.40
C VAL A 166 13.57 -6.98 -12.39
N GLY A 167 12.41 -6.48 -12.80
CA GLY A 167 11.18 -6.44 -11.98
C GLY A 167 11.07 -5.20 -11.11
N ASP A 168 10.27 -5.29 -10.05
CA ASP A 168 9.84 -4.16 -9.21
C ASP A 168 10.98 -3.47 -8.43
N ALA A 169 12.14 -4.13 -8.32
CA ALA A 169 13.26 -3.63 -7.54
C ALA A 169 14.25 -2.79 -8.36
N VAL A 170 14.01 -2.58 -9.66
CA VAL A 170 14.96 -1.87 -10.53
C VAL A 170 14.56 -0.43 -10.81
N GLN A 171 15.57 0.42 -11.04
CA GLN A 171 15.42 1.73 -11.65
C GLN A 171 15.75 1.64 -13.14
N ILE A 172 14.84 2.13 -13.96
CA ILE A 172 14.98 2.17 -15.42
C ILE A 172 14.91 3.61 -15.92
N LYS A 173 15.26 3.83 -17.18
CA LYS A 173 14.94 5.06 -17.92
C LYS A 173 13.51 4.96 -18.46
N HIS A 174 12.64 5.91 -18.08
CA HIS A 174 11.28 5.98 -18.61
C HIS A 174 11.32 6.36 -20.10
N ILE A 175 10.78 5.49 -20.95
CA ILE A 175 10.95 5.59 -22.42
C ILE A 175 10.40 6.90 -23.02
N VAL A 176 9.36 7.47 -22.43
CA VAL A 176 8.74 8.71 -22.95
C VAL A 176 9.44 9.95 -22.42
N THR A 177 9.76 9.99 -21.14
CA THR A 177 10.28 11.20 -20.48
C THR A 177 11.81 11.25 -20.43
N GLY A 178 12.51 10.13 -20.62
CA GLY A 178 13.94 9.98 -20.44
C GLY A 178 14.43 10.09 -18.99
N ASN A 179 13.52 10.27 -18.03
CA ASN A 179 13.85 10.39 -16.62
C ASN A 179 14.04 9.01 -15.97
N ASP A 180 14.80 8.98 -14.87
CA ASP A 180 14.86 7.80 -14.03
C ASP A 180 13.50 7.51 -13.39
N ALA A 181 13.08 6.24 -13.38
CA ALA A 181 11.81 5.80 -12.86
C ALA A 181 11.91 4.44 -12.18
N VAL A 182 11.05 4.22 -11.20
CA VAL A 182 10.78 2.91 -10.58
C VAL A 182 9.32 2.61 -10.85
N ILE A 183 9.06 1.57 -11.65
CA ILE A 183 7.71 1.18 -12.07
C ILE A 183 7.46 -0.23 -11.56
N ALA A 184 6.86 -0.31 -10.38
CA ALA A 184 6.52 -1.57 -9.71
C ALA A 184 5.14 -2.08 -10.20
N LEU A 185 5.02 -2.32 -11.49
CA LEU A 185 3.83 -2.84 -12.16
C LEU A 185 4.26 -3.87 -13.21
N ALA A 186 3.47 -4.92 -13.38
CA ALA A 186 3.64 -5.83 -14.49
C ALA A 186 3.27 -5.10 -15.79
N GLY A 187 4.25 -4.92 -16.66
CA GLY A 187 4.09 -4.24 -17.94
C GLY A 187 4.83 -4.94 -19.04
#